data_d934a3fb1b629415eeb0795355263d8f
#
_entry.id   d934a3fb1b629415eeb0795355263d8f
#
_cell.length_a   1.000
_cell.length_b   1.000
_cell.length_c   1.000
_cell.angle_alpha   90.00
_cell.angle_beta   90.00
_cell.angle_gamma   90.00
#
_symmetry.space_group_name_H-M   'P 1'
#
loop_
_entity.id
_entity.type
_entity.pdbx_description
1 polymer ?
#
loop_
_entity_poly.entity_id
_entity_poly.type
_entity_poly.pdbx_seq_one_letter_code
_entity_poly.pdbx_strand_id
1 'polypeptide(L)'
;MRSTHGSYKTLDFAVLTTFTPVMLKAVGQALFSTGLQNPKYTAEEKKGQDYEIRTYHATNWVSTSLSGMQWDAAMNTGFRRLFNYIQGNNHNKVKVEMTAPVTCRVDPGAGPACESQFTVSFFIPEEHQDNPPEPSDPEVFLEHRKEFTAYVRTFGGFSNDNMKREELLKLMESLQRDGVQYVDKPFYAAGYDSPFKLTNRRNEVWVLKKEQE
;
A
#
# COMPACT_ATOMS: atom_id res chain seq x y z
N MET A 1 -45.14 -30.42 15.45
CA MET A 1 -44.51 -29.09 15.63
C MET A 1 -43.25 -29.28 16.47
N ARG A 2 -42.07 -29.30 15.86
CA ARG A 2 -40.77 -29.34 16.56
C ARG A 2 -40.08 -28.00 16.27
N SER A 3 -39.85 -27.23 17.34
CA SER A 3 -39.11 -26.00 17.34
C SER A 3 -37.62 -26.31 17.37
N THR A 4 -36.86 -25.89 16.35
CA THR A 4 -35.40 -25.96 16.34
C THR A 4 -34.86 -24.63 16.85
N HIS A 5 -34.35 -24.63 18.09
CA HIS A 5 -33.58 -23.52 18.64
C HIS A 5 -32.18 -23.57 18.03
N GLY A 6 -31.86 -22.56 17.25
CA GLY A 6 -30.50 -22.29 16.78
C GLY A 6 -29.64 -21.72 17.91
N SER A 7 -28.62 -22.51 18.30
CA SER A 7 -27.63 -22.11 19.28
C SER A 7 -26.66 -21.12 18.64
N TYR A 8 -26.76 -19.82 18.98
CA TYR A 8 -25.69 -18.84 18.70
C TYR A 8 -24.56 -19.11 19.67
N LYS A 9 -23.43 -19.59 19.16
CA LYS A 9 -22.19 -19.67 19.95
C LYS A 9 -21.75 -18.25 20.26
N THR A 10 -21.90 -17.85 21.51
CA THR A 10 -21.25 -16.68 22.11
C THR A 10 -19.74 -16.86 21.97
N LEU A 11 -19.09 -15.94 21.28
CA LEU A 11 -17.62 -15.86 21.30
C LEU A 11 -17.20 -15.55 22.75
N ASP A 12 -16.45 -16.49 23.33
CA ASP A 12 -15.92 -16.37 24.68
C ASP A 12 -14.99 -15.16 24.79
N PHE A 13 -15.41 -14.14 25.54
CA PHE A 13 -14.62 -12.94 25.86
C PHE A 13 -13.41 -13.26 26.76
N ALA A 14 -13.22 -14.52 27.15
CA ALA A 14 -12.16 -14.94 28.06
C ALA A 14 -10.75 -15.03 27.41
N VAL A 15 -10.63 -14.92 26.07
CA VAL A 15 -9.32 -14.98 25.39
C VAL A 15 -8.57 -13.64 25.39
N LEU A 16 -9.23 -12.55 25.80
CA LEU A 16 -8.63 -11.20 25.75
C LEU A 16 -7.73 -10.85 26.93
N THR A 17 -7.62 -11.71 27.95
CA THR A 17 -6.92 -11.36 29.21
C THR A 17 -5.44 -11.72 29.26
N THR A 18 -4.86 -12.28 28.19
CA THR A 18 -3.45 -12.70 28.16
C THR A 18 -2.57 -11.95 27.16
N PHE A 19 -3.09 -10.95 26.47
CA PHE A 19 -2.28 -10.16 25.52
C PHE A 19 -1.44 -9.12 26.24
N THR A 20 -0.12 -9.14 26.01
CA THR A 20 0.79 -8.08 26.47
C THR A 20 0.44 -6.75 25.77
N PRO A 21 0.80 -5.57 26.35
CA PRO A 21 0.57 -4.27 25.69
C PRO A 21 1.14 -4.18 24.27
N VAL A 22 2.24 -4.88 24.00
CA VAL A 22 2.85 -4.97 22.67
C VAL A 22 1.96 -5.78 21.69
N MET A 23 1.38 -6.89 22.15
CA MET A 23 0.44 -7.68 21.33
C MET A 23 -0.84 -6.91 21.06
N LEU A 24 -1.37 -6.19 22.03
CA LEU A 24 -2.56 -5.33 21.85
C LEU A 24 -2.29 -4.21 20.84
N LYS A 25 -1.10 -3.59 20.87
CA LYS A 25 -0.69 -2.60 19.86
C LYS A 25 -0.61 -3.22 18.46
N ALA A 26 0.02 -4.37 18.31
CA ALA A 26 0.14 -5.07 17.03
C ALA A 26 -1.22 -5.51 16.46
N VAL A 27 -2.11 -6.04 17.29
CA VAL A 27 -3.49 -6.40 16.90
C VAL A 27 -4.28 -5.13 16.54
N GLY A 28 -4.15 -4.05 17.30
CA GLY A 28 -4.78 -2.77 17.01
C GLY A 28 -4.30 -2.17 15.69
N GLN A 29 -3.01 -2.19 15.41
CA GLN A 29 -2.44 -1.73 14.13
C GLN A 29 -2.93 -2.58 12.97
N ALA A 30 -2.96 -3.91 13.12
CA ALA A 30 -3.47 -4.82 12.08
C ALA A 30 -4.97 -4.65 11.83
N LEU A 31 -5.78 -4.42 12.87
CA LEU A 31 -7.23 -4.29 12.74
C LEU A 31 -7.69 -2.88 12.34
N PHE A 32 -7.05 -1.83 12.84
CA PHE A 32 -7.52 -0.45 12.71
C PHE A 32 -6.63 0.43 11.85
N SER A 33 -5.44 -0.02 11.47
CA SER A 33 -4.45 0.75 10.68
C SER A 33 -4.13 2.12 11.30
N THR A 34 -4.15 2.20 12.64
CA THR A 34 -3.89 3.43 13.38
C THR A 34 -2.45 3.48 13.86
N GLY A 35 -1.81 4.65 13.71
CA GLY A 35 -0.44 4.87 14.20
C GLY A 35 0.64 4.15 13.39
N LEU A 36 0.34 3.74 12.14
CA LEU A 36 1.34 3.22 11.21
C LEU A 36 2.25 4.34 10.73
N GLN A 37 3.55 4.07 10.68
CA GLN A 37 4.50 5.00 10.07
C GLN A 37 4.25 5.13 8.59
N ASN A 38 4.48 6.33 8.04
CA ASN A 38 4.31 6.67 6.64
C ASN A 38 5.59 7.34 6.12
N PRO A 39 5.91 7.20 4.82
CA PRO A 39 6.99 7.98 4.21
C PRO A 39 6.69 9.47 4.33
N LYS A 40 7.72 10.24 4.66
CA LYS A 40 7.61 11.69 4.79
C LYS A 40 7.51 12.33 3.41
N TYR A 41 6.65 13.34 3.31
CA TYR A 41 6.53 14.16 2.12
C TYR A 41 6.24 15.62 2.48
N THR A 42 6.59 16.51 1.57
CA THR A 42 6.19 17.91 1.60
C THR A 42 4.99 18.06 0.66
N ALA A 43 3.84 18.52 1.19
CA ALA A 43 2.70 18.89 0.36
C ALA A 43 2.93 20.28 -0.21
N GLU A 44 2.97 20.39 -1.54
CA GLU A 44 3.19 21.68 -2.22
C GLU A 44 1.87 22.40 -2.44
N GLU A 45 0.90 21.75 -3.05
CA GLU A 45 -0.38 22.35 -3.41
C GLU A 45 -1.50 21.32 -3.43
N LYS A 46 -2.71 21.75 -3.09
CA LYS A 46 -3.92 20.96 -3.24
C LYS A 46 -4.88 21.61 -4.23
N LYS A 47 -5.20 20.91 -5.30
CA LYS A 47 -6.12 21.36 -6.36
C LYS A 47 -7.55 20.90 -6.05
N GLY A 48 -8.18 21.58 -5.10
CA GLY A 48 -9.54 21.25 -4.68
C GLY A 48 -9.68 19.82 -4.16
N GLN A 49 -10.61 19.06 -4.75
CA GLN A 49 -10.82 17.64 -4.47
C GLN A 49 -10.16 16.72 -5.52
N ASP A 50 -9.55 17.30 -6.55
CA ASP A 50 -9.07 16.53 -7.70
C ASP A 50 -7.76 15.82 -7.40
N TYR A 51 -6.74 16.57 -6.96
CA TYR A 51 -5.44 15.99 -6.60
C TYR A 51 -4.64 16.90 -5.68
N GLU A 52 -3.60 16.35 -5.10
CA GLU A 52 -2.58 17.02 -4.28
C GLU A 52 -1.20 16.78 -4.89
N ILE A 53 -0.33 17.79 -4.83
CA ILE A 53 1.06 17.67 -5.27
C ILE A 53 1.91 17.39 -4.03
N ARG A 54 2.65 16.29 -4.04
CA ARG A 54 3.52 15.87 -2.93
C ARG A 54 4.91 15.53 -3.41
N THR A 55 5.92 16.08 -2.74
CA THR A 55 7.32 15.67 -2.91
C THR A 55 7.69 14.73 -1.77
N TYR A 56 7.85 13.43 -2.09
CA TYR A 56 8.26 12.38 -1.17
C TYR A 56 9.77 12.40 -1.02
N HIS A 57 10.26 12.34 0.22
CA HIS A 57 11.70 12.30 0.50
C HIS A 57 12.29 10.94 0.11
N ALA A 58 13.61 10.94 -0.13
CA ALA A 58 14.34 9.70 -0.40
C ALA A 58 14.23 8.72 0.77
N THR A 59 13.83 7.49 0.51
CA THR A 59 13.61 6.46 1.53
C THR A 59 13.81 5.05 1.00
N ASN A 60 14.09 4.11 1.91
CA ASN A 60 14.19 2.69 1.61
C ASN A 60 12.82 1.99 1.77
N TRP A 61 12.57 1.09 0.86
CA TRP A 61 11.38 0.24 0.79
C TRP A 61 11.80 -1.22 0.66
N VAL A 62 10.95 -2.13 1.06
CA VAL A 62 11.06 -3.55 0.71
C VAL A 62 10.01 -3.87 -0.32
N SER A 63 10.41 -4.53 -1.41
CA SER A 63 9.63 -4.68 -2.62
C SER A 63 9.68 -6.11 -3.16
N THR A 64 8.64 -6.49 -3.92
CA THR A 64 8.59 -7.73 -4.70
C THR A 64 7.90 -7.46 -6.03
N SER A 65 8.42 -8.04 -7.11
CA SER A 65 7.88 -7.87 -8.46
C SER A 65 7.16 -9.12 -8.93
N LEU A 66 6.06 -8.93 -9.64
CA LEU A 66 5.22 -10.00 -10.17
C LEU A 66 4.71 -9.60 -11.56
N SER A 67 4.60 -10.58 -12.46
CA SER A 67 3.91 -10.42 -13.74
C SER A 67 2.51 -11.00 -13.66
N GLY A 68 1.56 -10.40 -14.34
CA GLY A 68 0.20 -10.95 -14.38
C GLY A 68 -0.81 -10.07 -15.10
N MET A 69 -2.03 -10.59 -15.22
CA MET A 69 -3.16 -9.91 -15.86
C MET A 69 -4.04 -9.18 -14.84
N GLN A 70 -3.99 -9.57 -13.58
CA GLN A 70 -4.90 -9.11 -12.53
C GLN A 70 -4.13 -8.43 -11.39
N TRP A 71 -4.45 -7.19 -11.16
CA TRP A 71 -3.84 -6.36 -10.13
C TRP A 71 -4.07 -6.92 -8.71
N ASP A 72 -5.32 -7.26 -8.39
CA ASP A 72 -5.66 -7.77 -7.04
C ASP A 72 -4.96 -9.10 -6.73
N ALA A 73 -4.76 -9.97 -7.72
CA ALA A 73 -3.98 -11.21 -7.56
C ALA A 73 -2.49 -10.93 -7.27
N ALA A 74 -1.89 -9.98 -8.00
CA ALA A 74 -0.53 -9.54 -7.78
C ALA A 74 -0.37 -8.89 -6.39
N MET A 75 -1.31 -8.04 -5.98
CA MET A 75 -1.33 -7.43 -4.65
C MET A 75 -1.37 -8.47 -3.54
N ASN A 76 -2.25 -9.47 -3.64
CA ASN A 76 -2.37 -10.51 -2.62
C ASN A 76 -1.09 -11.34 -2.49
N THR A 77 -0.45 -11.69 -3.61
CA THR A 77 0.80 -12.45 -3.60
C THR A 77 1.96 -11.61 -3.08
N GLY A 78 2.11 -10.39 -3.58
CA GLY A 78 3.15 -9.47 -3.15
C GLY A 78 3.04 -9.12 -1.67
N PHE A 79 1.83 -8.83 -1.20
CA PHE A 79 1.58 -8.57 0.22
C PHE A 79 2.04 -9.73 1.11
N ARG A 80 1.72 -10.98 0.77
CA ARG A 80 2.14 -12.16 1.56
C ARG A 80 3.65 -12.32 1.63
N ARG A 81 4.38 -12.10 0.52
CA ARG A 81 5.86 -12.15 0.50
C ARG A 81 6.45 -11.10 1.45
N LEU A 82 5.99 -9.84 1.32
CA LEU A 82 6.47 -8.74 2.14
C LEU A 82 6.03 -8.88 3.61
N PHE A 83 4.85 -9.42 3.86
CA PHE A 83 4.40 -9.72 5.22
C PHE A 83 5.29 -10.76 5.90
N ASN A 84 5.70 -11.81 5.19
CA ASN A 84 6.67 -12.79 5.70
C ASN A 84 8.01 -12.12 6.05
N TYR A 85 8.49 -11.21 5.20
CA TYR A 85 9.71 -10.43 5.46
C TYR A 85 9.61 -9.66 6.78
N ILE A 86 8.54 -8.90 7.01
CA ILE A 86 8.36 -8.13 8.26
C ILE A 86 8.11 -9.01 9.48
N GLN A 87 7.66 -10.26 9.31
CA GLN A 87 7.55 -11.23 10.40
C GLN A 87 8.86 -11.91 10.76
N GLY A 88 9.97 -11.54 10.14
CA GLY A 88 11.32 -12.03 10.44
C GLY A 88 11.91 -12.98 9.39
N ASN A 89 11.29 -13.11 8.20
CA ASN A 89 11.93 -13.80 7.08
C ASN A 89 12.97 -12.91 6.39
N ASN A 90 13.97 -12.51 7.18
CA ASN A 90 15.14 -11.75 6.78
C ASN A 90 16.40 -12.35 7.44
N HIS A 91 17.58 -11.98 6.96
CA HIS A 91 18.84 -12.58 7.45
C HIS A 91 19.06 -12.37 8.95
N ASN A 92 18.61 -11.23 9.48
CA ASN A 92 18.78 -10.86 10.89
C ASN A 92 17.72 -11.51 11.80
N LYS A 93 16.69 -12.18 11.23
CA LYS A 93 15.55 -12.76 11.96
C LYS A 93 14.79 -11.76 12.84
N VAL A 94 14.82 -10.48 12.48
CA VAL A 94 14.15 -9.42 13.22
C VAL A 94 12.74 -9.16 12.67
N LYS A 95 11.82 -8.85 13.57
CA LYS A 95 10.50 -8.35 13.19
C LYS A 95 10.59 -6.87 12.87
N VAL A 96 9.96 -6.48 11.77
CA VAL A 96 9.82 -5.08 11.34
C VAL A 96 8.36 -4.68 11.56
N GLU A 97 8.11 -3.48 12.07
CA GLU A 97 6.73 -3.00 12.25
C GLU A 97 6.05 -2.78 10.88
N MET A 98 4.73 -3.05 10.82
CA MET A 98 3.94 -2.75 9.64
C MET A 98 3.82 -1.24 9.43
N THR A 99 3.85 -0.81 8.20
CA THR A 99 3.78 0.60 7.79
C THR A 99 2.67 0.83 6.77
N ALA A 100 2.37 2.07 6.46
CA ALA A 100 1.45 2.47 5.41
C ALA A 100 2.07 3.61 4.57
N PRO A 101 1.71 3.73 3.30
CA PRO A 101 0.84 2.84 2.53
C PRO A 101 1.56 1.58 2.06
N VAL A 102 0.78 0.56 1.71
CA VAL A 102 1.23 -0.48 0.78
C VAL A 102 1.08 0.08 -0.62
N THR A 103 2.18 0.20 -1.35
CA THR A 103 2.14 0.72 -2.72
C THR A 103 2.24 -0.42 -3.74
N CYS A 104 1.57 -0.26 -4.86
CA CYS A 104 1.74 -1.09 -6.04
C CYS A 104 2.07 -0.19 -7.24
N ARG A 105 3.30 -0.27 -7.72
CA ARG A 105 3.69 0.28 -9.00
C ARG A 105 3.18 -0.63 -10.10
N VAL A 106 2.58 -0.05 -11.11
CA VAL A 106 2.05 -0.77 -12.28
C VAL A 106 2.75 -0.26 -13.52
N ASP A 107 3.43 -1.17 -14.20
CA ASP A 107 3.97 -0.99 -15.55
C ASP A 107 3.06 -1.76 -16.51
N PRO A 108 2.11 -1.10 -17.19
CA PRO A 108 1.15 -1.77 -18.06
C PRO A 108 1.84 -2.44 -19.25
N GLY A 109 1.38 -3.63 -19.59
CA GLY A 109 1.79 -4.32 -20.81
C GLY A 109 1.45 -3.53 -22.09
N ALA A 110 2.04 -3.94 -23.20
CA ALA A 110 1.91 -3.24 -24.49
C ALA A 110 0.49 -3.28 -25.08
N GLY A 111 -0.40 -4.11 -24.57
CA GLY A 111 -1.78 -4.23 -25.05
C GLY A 111 -2.68 -4.95 -24.06
N PRO A 112 -4.00 -5.00 -24.33
CA PRO A 112 -5.00 -5.52 -23.39
C PRO A 112 -4.87 -7.03 -23.08
N ALA A 113 -4.15 -7.77 -23.92
CA ALA A 113 -3.85 -9.19 -23.72
C ALA A 113 -2.41 -9.44 -23.22
N CYS A 114 -1.66 -8.38 -22.87
CA CYS A 114 -0.31 -8.48 -22.37
C CYS A 114 -0.30 -8.39 -20.84
N GLU A 115 0.54 -9.20 -20.21
CA GLU A 115 0.80 -9.10 -18.77
C GLU A 115 1.38 -7.75 -18.41
N SER A 116 0.96 -7.22 -17.28
CA SER A 116 1.56 -6.06 -16.65
C SER A 116 2.60 -6.51 -15.63
N GLN A 117 3.59 -5.64 -15.36
CA GLN A 117 4.49 -5.81 -14.23
C GLN A 117 3.94 -5.04 -13.03
N PHE A 118 3.92 -5.72 -11.89
CA PHE A 118 3.47 -5.16 -10.62
C PHE A 118 4.63 -5.20 -9.63
N THR A 119 4.97 -4.07 -9.02
CA THR A 119 5.92 -4.03 -7.91
C THR A 119 5.18 -3.59 -6.66
N VAL A 120 4.95 -4.53 -5.74
CA VAL A 120 4.34 -4.28 -4.44
C VAL A 120 5.43 -3.92 -3.45
N SER A 121 5.20 -2.89 -2.64
CA SER A 121 6.23 -2.38 -1.72
C SER A 121 5.63 -1.96 -0.38
N PHE A 122 6.40 -2.24 0.69
CA PHE A 122 6.18 -1.69 2.03
C PHE A 122 7.24 -0.64 2.32
N PHE A 123 6.84 0.47 2.88
CA PHE A 123 7.76 1.46 3.44
C PHE A 123 8.51 0.82 4.62
N ILE A 124 9.83 0.99 4.69
CA ILE A 124 10.62 0.53 5.82
C ILE A 124 10.53 1.58 6.93
N PRO A 125 10.14 1.20 8.18
CA PRO A 125 9.99 2.17 9.26
C PRO A 125 11.31 2.86 9.62
N GLU A 126 11.23 4.05 10.24
CA GLU A 126 12.39 4.93 10.46
C GLU A 126 13.56 4.23 11.17
N GLU A 127 13.28 3.38 12.14
CA GLU A 127 14.30 2.65 12.90
C GLU A 127 15.14 1.68 12.07
N HIS A 128 14.70 1.34 10.86
CA HIS A 128 15.40 0.45 9.94
C HIS A 128 15.85 1.13 8.63
N GLN A 129 15.64 2.46 8.49
CA GLN A 129 15.99 3.16 7.25
C GLN A 129 17.49 3.16 6.95
N ASP A 130 18.33 3.33 7.97
CA ASP A 130 19.80 3.37 7.80
C ASP A 130 20.42 2.01 7.51
N ASN A 131 19.78 0.93 8.00
CA ASN A 131 20.28 -0.44 7.84
C ASN A 131 19.10 -1.42 7.74
N PRO A 132 18.39 -1.45 6.61
CA PRO A 132 17.27 -2.35 6.41
C PRO A 132 17.71 -3.82 6.52
N PRO A 133 16.94 -4.69 7.20
CA PRO A 133 17.24 -6.12 7.24
C PRO A 133 17.23 -6.73 5.83
N GLU A 134 18.29 -7.43 5.45
CA GLU A 134 18.37 -8.08 4.14
C GLU A 134 17.33 -9.20 4.02
N PRO A 135 16.51 -9.23 2.94
CA PRO A 135 15.54 -10.28 2.71
C PRO A 135 16.21 -11.67 2.58
N SER A 136 15.56 -12.71 3.11
CA SER A 136 15.97 -14.10 2.90
C SER A 136 15.29 -14.75 1.70
N ASP A 137 14.18 -14.17 1.22
CA ASP A 137 13.45 -14.63 0.05
C ASP A 137 14.05 -13.97 -1.21
N PRO A 138 14.50 -14.74 -2.22
CA PRO A 138 15.08 -14.19 -3.46
C PRO A 138 14.09 -13.38 -4.30
N GLU A 139 12.80 -13.52 -4.07
CA GLU A 139 11.74 -12.75 -4.73
C GLU A 139 11.46 -11.39 -4.05
N VAL A 140 12.15 -11.11 -2.94
CA VAL A 140 12.02 -9.87 -2.15
C VAL A 140 13.34 -9.12 -2.19
N PHE A 141 13.28 -7.82 -2.40
CA PHE A 141 14.49 -6.98 -2.50
C PHE A 141 14.28 -5.62 -1.83
N LEU A 142 15.40 -5.00 -1.43
CA LEU A 142 15.40 -3.63 -0.93
C LEU A 142 15.42 -2.66 -2.11
N GLU A 143 14.60 -1.63 -2.06
CA GLU A 143 14.48 -0.59 -3.07
C GLU A 143 14.74 0.77 -2.45
N HIS A 144 15.79 1.46 -2.88
CA HIS A 144 16.01 2.85 -2.51
C HIS A 144 15.28 3.77 -3.50
N ARG A 145 14.22 4.42 -3.05
CA ARG A 145 13.52 5.45 -3.84
C ARG A 145 14.14 6.79 -3.56
N LYS A 146 14.71 7.42 -4.60
CA LYS A 146 15.15 8.81 -4.55
C LYS A 146 13.95 9.71 -4.26
N GLU A 147 14.22 10.96 -3.92
CA GLU A 147 13.18 11.98 -3.85
C GLU A 147 12.40 12.06 -5.17
N PHE A 148 11.09 12.15 -5.11
CA PHE A 148 10.22 12.25 -6.28
C PHE A 148 8.96 13.05 -5.97
N THR A 149 8.44 13.75 -6.97
CA THR A 149 7.16 14.45 -6.87
C THR A 149 6.06 13.64 -7.55
N ALA A 150 4.93 13.50 -6.87
CA ALA A 150 3.75 12.80 -7.36
C ALA A 150 2.50 13.69 -7.33
N TYR A 151 1.64 13.51 -8.32
CA TYR A 151 0.25 13.97 -8.30
C TYR A 151 -0.59 12.85 -7.69
N VAL A 152 -1.28 13.15 -6.61
CA VAL A 152 -1.95 12.18 -5.75
C VAL A 152 -3.45 12.46 -5.70
N ARG A 153 -4.26 11.50 -6.12
CA ARG A 153 -5.70 11.53 -5.94
C ARG A 153 -6.12 10.55 -4.87
N THR A 154 -6.84 11.04 -3.85
CA THR A 154 -7.33 10.24 -2.72
C THR A 154 -8.79 9.88 -2.93
N PHE A 155 -9.17 8.65 -2.60
CA PHE A 155 -10.55 8.17 -2.64
C PHE A 155 -10.85 7.19 -1.49
N GLY A 156 -12.12 7.06 -1.15
CA GLY A 156 -12.58 6.24 -0.03
C GLY A 156 -13.10 4.86 -0.44
N GLY A 157 -13.55 4.10 0.55
CA GLY A 157 -14.23 2.83 0.37
C GLY A 157 -13.31 1.63 0.12
N PHE A 158 -13.91 0.46 -0.13
CA PHE A 158 -13.19 -0.73 -0.59
C PHE A 158 -12.83 -0.56 -2.06
N SER A 159 -11.54 -0.61 -2.36
CA SER A 159 -11.08 -0.46 -3.74
C SER A 159 -10.89 -1.82 -4.41
N ASN A 160 -11.27 -1.88 -5.68
CA ASN A 160 -10.98 -2.98 -6.60
C ASN A 160 -10.27 -2.43 -7.85
N ASP A 161 -9.90 -3.30 -8.77
CA ASP A 161 -9.15 -2.92 -9.98
C ASP A 161 -9.90 -1.87 -10.83
N ASN A 162 -11.22 -1.98 -10.95
CA ASN A 162 -12.01 -1.02 -11.74
C ASN A 162 -12.01 0.37 -11.08
N MET A 163 -12.23 0.45 -9.77
CA MET A 163 -12.21 1.72 -9.04
C MET A 163 -10.84 2.40 -9.13
N LYS A 164 -9.75 1.64 -8.98
CA LYS A 164 -8.38 2.18 -9.11
C LYS A 164 -8.16 2.77 -10.51
N ARG A 165 -8.63 2.08 -11.57
CA ARG A 165 -8.54 2.55 -12.96
C ARG A 165 -9.38 3.80 -13.20
N GLU A 166 -10.62 3.84 -12.68
CA GLU A 166 -11.49 5.02 -12.79
C GLU A 166 -10.88 6.23 -12.10
N GLU A 167 -10.37 6.07 -10.88
CA GLU A 167 -9.75 7.19 -10.14
C GLU A 167 -8.43 7.64 -10.79
N LEU A 168 -7.67 6.72 -11.40
CA LEU A 168 -6.49 7.06 -12.19
C LEU A 168 -6.86 7.89 -13.43
N LEU A 169 -7.91 7.50 -14.17
CA LEU A 169 -8.40 8.26 -15.33
C LEU A 169 -8.84 9.67 -14.93
N LYS A 170 -9.62 9.80 -13.83
CA LYS A 170 -10.02 11.11 -13.30
C LYS A 170 -8.82 11.98 -12.93
N LEU A 171 -7.77 11.38 -12.35
CA LEU A 171 -6.52 12.11 -12.06
C LEU A 171 -5.88 12.60 -13.36
N MET A 172 -5.72 11.75 -14.37
CA MET A 172 -5.12 12.11 -15.65
C MET A 172 -5.92 13.20 -16.38
N GLU A 173 -7.27 13.10 -16.37
CA GLU A 173 -8.15 14.12 -16.94
C GLU A 173 -7.97 15.48 -16.25
N SER A 174 -7.86 15.50 -14.92
CA SER A 174 -7.62 16.72 -14.15
C SER A 174 -6.26 17.34 -14.49
N LEU A 175 -5.20 16.53 -14.60
CA LEU A 175 -3.87 16.98 -14.97
C LEU A 175 -3.82 17.53 -16.40
N GLN A 176 -4.51 16.88 -17.35
CA GLN A 176 -4.65 17.38 -18.73
C GLN A 176 -5.37 18.72 -18.78
N ARG A 177 -6.49 18.84 -18.07
CA ARG A 177 -7.25 20.10 -17.98
C ARG A 177 -6.39 21.24 -17.45
N ASP A 178 -5.55 20.94 -16.46
CA ASP A 178 -4.69 21.93 -15.81
C ASP A 178 -3.37 22.16 -16.56
N GLY A 179 -3.16 21.49 -17.70
CA GLY A 179 -1.96 21.64 -18.55
C GLY A 179 -0.67 21.13 -17.91
N VAL A 180 -0.78 20.19 -16.96
CA VAL A 180 0.34 19.69 -16.17
C VAL A 180 1.02 18.52 -16.87
N GLN A 181 2.36 18.51 -16.89
CA GLN A 181 3.15 17.43 -17.45
C GLN A 181 3.39 16.34 -16.41
N TYR A 182 3.11 15.09 -16.78
CA TYR A 182 3.32 13.93 -15.93
C TYR A 182 3.88 12.74 -16.72
N VAL A 183 4.33 11.73 -16.00
CA VAL A 183 4.81 10.47 -16.58
C VAL A 183 3.61 9.53 -16.73
N ASP A 184 3.29 9.15 -17.97
CA ASP A 184 2.13 8.29 -18.25
C ASP A 184 2.27 6.89 -17.65
N LYS A 185 3.49 6.36 -17.60
CA LYS A 185 3.85 5.03 -17.10
C LYS A 185 5.23 5.07 -16.46
N PRO A 186 5.44 4.43 -15.31
CA PRO A 186 4.45 3.71 -14.50
C PRO A 186 3.52 4.63 -13.71
N PHE A 187 2.46 4.06 -13.17
CA PHE A 187 1.61 4.69 -12.17
C PHE A 187 1.54 3.84 -10.90
N TYR A 188 1.00 4.41 -9.82
CA TYR A 188 0.95 3.75 -8.52
C TYR A 188 -0.47 3.72 -7.96
N ALA A 189 -0.78 2.66 -7.22
CA ALA A 189 -1.87 2.66 -6.25
C ALA A 189 -1.30 2.49 -4.84
N ALA A 190 -1.93 3.13 -3.87
CA ALA A 190 -1.52 3.10 -2.48
C ALA A 190 -2.71 2.81 -1.58
N GLY A 191 -2.58 1.79 -0.74
CA GLY A 191 -3.58 1.39 0.26
C GLY A 191 -3.06 1.64 1.67
N TYR A 192 -3.87 2.33 2.47
CA TYR A 192 -3.47 2.73 3.83
C TYR A 192 -4.09 1.87 4.92
N ASP A 193 -5.09 1.07 4.59
CA ASP A 193 -5.94 0.44 5.57
C ASP A 193 -5.92 -1.08 5.51
N SER A 194 -5.97 -1.68 6.69
CA SER A 194 -6.20 -3.11 6.86
C SER A 194 -7.49 -3.56 6.15
N PRO A 195 -7.55 -4.79 5.60
CA PRO A 195 -8.78 -5.33 5.02
C PRO A 195 -9.94 -5.42 6.02
N PHE A 196 -9.65 -5.39 7.32
CA PHE A 196 -10.66 -5.44 8.39
C PHE A 196 -11.27 -4.07 8.74
N LYS A 197 -10.69 -2.95 8.25
CA LYS A 197 -11.26 -1.62 8.47
C LYS A 197 -12.45 -1.41 7.53
N LEU A 198 -13.65 -1.29 8.08
CA LEU A 198 -14.90 -1.26 7.31
C LEU A 198 -15.28 0.14 6.80
N THR A 199 -14.89 1.20 7.50
CA THR A 199 -15.30 2.58 7.21
C THR A 199 -14.09 3.52 7.15
N ASN A 200 -14.26 4.70 6.57
CA ASN A 200 -13.24 5.74 6.46
C ASN A 200 -11.92 5.22 5.89
N ARG A 201 -12.01 4.38 4.87
CA ARG A 201 -10.84 3.84 4.18
C ARG A 201 -10.21 4.92 3.32
N ARG A 202 -8.86 4.90 3.26
CA ARG A 202 -8.06 5.76 2.41
C ARG A 202 -7.32 4.93 1.37
N ASN A 203 -7.56 5.26 0.12
CA ASN A 203 -6.81 4.74 -1.01
C ASN A 203 -6.34 5.91 -1.86
N GLU A 204 -5.27 5.71 -2.61
CA GLU A 204 -4.74 6.72 -3.51
C GLU A 204 -4.29 6.10 -4.83
N VAL A 205 -4.33 6.92 -5.89
CA VAL A 205 -3.62 6.68 -7.13
C VAL A 205 -2.65 7.82 -7.37
N TRP A 206 -1.44 7.49 -7.86
CA TRP A 206 -0.37 8.46 -8.08
C TRP A 206 0.15 8.35 -9.50
N VAL A 207 0.45 9.48 -10.11
CA VAL A 207 1.33 9.59 -11.28
C VAL A 207 2.50 10.50 -10.96
N LEU A 208 3.66 10.22 -11.52
CA LEU A 208 4.87 11.00 -11.22
C LEU A 208 4.90 12.28 -12.04
N LYS A 209 5.41 13.34 -11.44
CA LYS A 209 5.73 14.56 -12.15
C LYS A 209 6.86 14.28 -13.13
N LYS A 210 6.74 14.80 -14.35
CA LYS A 210 7.82 14.74 -15.31
C LYS A 210 8.91 15.72 -14.90
N GLU A 211 10.13 15.23 -14.71
CA GLU A 211 11.28 16.10 -14.47
C GLU A 211 11.50 16.97 -15.70
N GLN A 212 11.77 18.24 -15.48
CA GLN A 212 12.21 19.15 -16.56
C GLN A 212 13.70 18.87 -16.79
N GLU A 213 14.03 18.50 -18.02
CA GLU A 213 15.42 18.38 -18.47
C GLU A 213 16.11 19.75 -18.53
#